data_fb6e6c380767f545a7f5478091610c55
#
_entry.id   fb6e6c380767f545a7f5478091610c55
#
_cell.length_a   1.000
_cell.length_b   1.000
_cell.length_c   1.000
_cell.angle_alpha   90.00
_cell.angle_beta   90.00
_cell.angle_gamma   90.00
#
_symmetry.space_group_name_H-M   'P 1'
#
loop_
_entity.id
_entity.type
_entity.pdbx_description
1 polymer ?
#
loop_
_entity_poly.entity_id
_entity_poly.type
_entity_poly.pdbx_seq_one_letter_code
_entity_poly.pdbx_strand_id
1 'polypeptide(L)'
;MRWNKYVLLPILILITVVKGEIKNTYKGYVDFYYISRLSDQSIINLPYRIFNLNLDHSNGNLLLRSSIAVEHKLRSDTYFLTNNSPSDFELDMRELYLQMFTSWGEIRIGKIIHSWGNVDENSPIDIVSPFDYYYTFETGIDKKLGVFSSAVDIYMDNMKTGFIFSPLHNTHRTPQNDDDFPIKLPVSPSEDQIMEIGALPLEMGTYITRSFSFGDVSLNYFSGYDRLFNLSGVNGFGYGPDLSNPHIDVVYGYRKTNMTGIGGSLFFGDIELRADAALFNTKDENKSIERVSPYLPNVYDSLHYTYPLNEKAKYFQTNLQIEANLPFDIKFIGQFFNYDTLDYSSDSLPIDEDVSIPNLEISVDELDPKNIFTPGYGSPLAVLTKKVIIMSLKKSFFDEQLAITASSIFDIDNTDYNGPSPGSIISLEASYAIANDLELTIGYTNIKGDKKHPQGEDYRLHIMEDFSHIRADIKYSF
;
A
#
# COMPACT_ATOMS: atom_id res chain seq x y z
N MET A 1 14.98 -9.75 15.88
CA MET A 1 14.24 -8.83 16.78
C MET A 1 14.07 -9.47 18.17
N ARG A 2 14.76 -8.95 19.21
CA ARG A 2 14.64 -9.48 20.59
C ARG A 2 13.47 -8.79 21.27
N TRP A 3 12.32 -9.44 21.34
CA TRP A 3 11.16 -8.99 22.11
C TRP A 3 11.52 -8.87 23.58
N ASN A 4 11.37 -7.69 24.14
CA ASN A 4 11.66 -7.44 25.53
C ASN A 4 10.56 -8.10 26.40
N LYS A 5 10.90 -9.16 27.12
CA LYS A 5 9.99 -9.99 27.94
C LYS A 5 9.15 -9.19 28.97
N TYR A 6 9.48 -7.91 29.18
CA TYR A 6 8.83 -7.04 30.17
C TYR A 6 7.57 -6.33 29.66
N VAL A 7 7.27 -6.37 28.34
CA VAL A 7 6.08 -5.71 27.78
C VAL A 7 4.83 -6.62 27.80
N LEU A 8 5.01 -7.94 27.71
CA LEU A 8 3.88 -8.90 27.74
C LEU A 8 3.33 -9.13 29.17
N LEU A 9 4.15 -9.01 30.20
CA LEU A 9 3.75 -9.28 31.57
C LEU A 9 2.69 -8.32 32.12
N PRO A 10 2.77 -6.99 31.96
CA PRO A 10 1.74 -6.07 32.41
C PRO A 10 0.41 -6.19 31.64
N ILE A 11 0.44 -6.58 30.36
CA ILE A 11 -0.78 -6.82 29.57
C ILE A 11 -1.54 -8.04 30.08
N LEU A 12 -0.85 -9.13 30.42
CA LEU A 12 -1.45 -10.32 31.01
C LEU A 12 -2.03 -10.05 32.42
N ILE A 13 -1.40 -9.20 33.22
CA ILE A 13 -1.87 -8.86 34.60
C ILE A 13 -3.12 -7.97 34.54
N LEU A 14 -3.25 -7.07 33.54
CA LEU A 14 -4.43 -6.23 33.38
C LEU A 14 -5.70 -7.05 33.07
N ILE A 15 -5.57 -8.14 32.34
CA ILE A 15 -6.70 -9.01 31.94
C ILE A 15 -7.29 -9.76 33.16
N THR A 16 -6.50 -10.01 34.20
CA THR A 16 -6.94 -10.79 35.39
C THR A 16 -7.72 -9.98 36.44
N VAL A 17 -7.75 -8.64 36.33
CA VAL A 17 -8.33 -7.76 37.35
C VAL A 17 -9.78 -7.36 37.05
N VAL A 18 -10.25 -7.52 35.82
CA VAL A 18 -11.60 -7.10 35.42
C VAL A 18 -12.61 -8.24 35.65
N LYS A 19 -13.56 -8.03 36.56
CA LYS A 19 -14.69 -8.94 36.78
C LYS A 19 -15.78 -8.63 35.74
N GLY A 20 -15.81 -9.38 34.63
CA GLY A 20 -16.83 -9.32 33.60
C GLY A 20 -17.17 -10.72 33.09
N GLU A 21 -18.22 -10.84 32.31
CA GLU A 21 -18.51 -12.07 31.58
C GLU A 21 -17.45 -12.30 30.51
N ILE A 22 -16.80 -13.45 30.55
CA ILE A 22 -15.75 -13.82 29.56
C ILE A 22 -16.47 -14.34 28.31
N LYS A 23 -16.22 -13.70 27.19
CA LYS A 23 -16.70 -14.14 25.87
C LYS A 23 -15.56 -14.31 24.91
N ASN A 24 -15.49 -15.48 24.27
CA ASN A 24 -14.53 -15.77 23.21
C ASN A 24 -15.28 -15.92 21.90
N THR A 25 -14.84 -15.26 20.87
CA THR A 25 -15.31 -15.46 19.50
C THR A 25 -14.12 -15.71 18.58
N TYR A 26 -14.34 -16.58 17.62
CA TYR A 26 -13.36 -16.84 16.58
C TYR A 26 -14.07 -16.86 15.23
N LYS A 27 -13.37 -16.45 14.21
CA LYS A 27 -13.76 -16.54 12.82
C LYS A 27 -12.53 -16.60 11.95
N GLY A 28 -12.64 -17.26 10.83
CA GLY A 28 -11.50 -17.36 9.93
C GLY A 28 -11.87 -18.03 8.62
N TYR A 29 -10.85 -18.32 7.85
CA TYR A 29 -10.99 -19.06 6.61
C TYR A 29 -9.75 -19.89 6.29
N VAL A 30 -9.96 -20.92 5.47
CA VAL A 30 -8.91 -21.62 4.71
C VAL A 30 -9.23 -21.40 3.25
N ASP A 31 -8.21 -21.06 2.46
CA ASP A 31 -8.36 -20.74 1.05
C ASP A 31 -7.31 -21.49 0.23
N PHE A 32 -7.76 -22.26 -0.77
CA PHE A 32 -6.89 -22.95 -1.72
C PHE A 32 -6.91 -22.16 -3.02
N TYR A 33 -5.78 -21.56 -3.33
CA TYR A 33 -5.62 -20.59 -4.39
C TYR A 33 -4.70 -21.10 -5.50
N TYR A 34 -5.08 -20.80 -6.73
CA TYR A 34 -4.29 -21.09 -7.92
C TYR A 34 -4.38 -19.92 -8.89
N ILE A 35 -3.25 -19.48 -9.43
CA ILE A 35 -3.15 -18.40 -10.41
C ILE A 35 -2.14 -18.78 -11.52
N SER A 36 -2.50 -18.54 -12.78
CA SER A 36 -1.70 -18.91 -13.94
C SER A 36 -1.75 -17.83 -15.02
N ARG A 37 -0.60 -17.52 -15.63
CA ARG A 37 -0.50 -16.59 -16.75
C ARG A 37 -1.31 -17.03 -17.95
N LEU A 38 -1.82 -16.05 -18.71
CA LEU A 38 -2.49 -16.31 -19.98
C LEU A 38 -1.49 -16.56 -21.11
N SER A 39 -0.29 -16.00 -21.03
CA SER A 39 0.73 -16.06 -22.09
C SER A 39 1.30 -17.45 -22.30
N ASP A 40 1.69 -18.12 -21.22
CA ASP A 40 2.42 -19.39 -21.27
C ASP A 40 1.90 -20.47 -20.31
N GLN A 41 0.81 -20.17 -19.58
CA GLN A 41 0.20 -21.04 -18.56
C GLN A 41 1.10 -21.33 -17.35
N SER A 42 2.18 -20.59 -17.17
CA SER A 42 3.02 -20.71 -15.99
C SER A 42 2.28 -20.27 -14.73
N ILE A 43 2.63 -20.88 -13.59
CA ILE A 43 2.12 -20.46 -12.29
C ILE A 43 2.75 -19.12 -11.91
N ILE A 44 1.94 -18.19 -11.44
CA ILE A 44 2.42 -16.92 -10.88
C ILE A 44 2.77 -17.15 -9.42
N ASN A 45 4.03 -16.94 -9.07
CA ASN A 45 4.57 -17.20 -7.74
C ASN A 45 4.35 -15.98 -6.82
N LEU A 46 3.14 -15.81 -6.33
CA LEU A 46 2.84 -14.76 -5.35
C LEU A 46 2.62 -15.35 -3.95
N PRO A 47 3.01 -14.65 -2.87
CA PRO A 47 2.56 -14.99 -1.54
C PRO A 47 1.04 -14.81 -1.47
N TYR A 48 0.33 -15.87 -1.10
CA TYR A 48 -1.12 -15.84 -0.97
C TYR A 48 -1.53 -16.26 0.44
N ARG A 49 -2.51 -15.56 1.01
CA ARG A 49 -3.00 -15.81 2.37
C ARG A 49 -3.97 -16.98 2.37
N ILE A 50 -3.42 -18.20 2.56
CA ILE A 50 -4.19 -19.44 2.55
C ILE A 50 -4.98 -19.70 3.83
N PHE A 51 -4.67 -18.99 4.91
CA PHE A 51 -5.34 -19.13 6.20
C PHE A 51 -5.38 -17.80 6.92
N ASN A 52 -6.51 -17.49 7.53
CA ASN A 52 -6.65 -16.38 8.47
C ASN A 52 -7.51 -16.80 9.65
N LEU A 53 -7.10 -16.41 10.86
CA LEU A 53 -7.82 -16.65 12.10
C LEU A 53 -7.88 -15.37 12.92
N ASN A 54 -9.09 -14.89 13.17
CA ASN A 54 -9.36 -13.77 14.07
C ASN A 54 -9.90 -14.30 15.39
N LEU A 55 -9.29 -13.90 16.50
CA LEU A 55 -9.67 -14.27 17.85
C LEU A 55 -9.97 -13.00 18.66
N ASP A 56 -11.17 -12.93 19.23
CA ASP A 56 -11.58 -11.89 20.15
C ASP A 56 -11.85 -12.51 21.53
N HIS A 57 -11.12 -12.04 22.53
CA HIS A 57 -11.32 -12.37 23.94
C HIS A 57 -11.79 -11.13 24.68
N SER A 58 -13.03 -11.11 25.14
CA SER A 58 -13.58 -9.98 25.90
C SER A 58 -13.86 -10.34 27.35
N ASN A 59 -13.62 -9.39 28.25
CA ASN A 59 -13.91 -9.46 29.66
C ASN A 59 -14.40 -8.09 30.16
N GLY A 60 -15.71 -7.94 30.33
CA GLY A 60 -16.32 -6.65 30.66
C GLY A 60 -16.08 -5.60 29.58
N ASN A 61 -15.37 -4.53 29.93
CA ASN A 61 -15.03 -3.44 29.03
C ASN A 61 -13.66 -3.57 28.35
N LEU A 62 -13.00 -4.73 28.48
CA LEU A 62 -11.73 -5.03 27.82
C LEU A 62 -11.92 -6.05 26.70
N LEU A 63 -11.25 -5.84 25.58
CA LEU A 63 -11.17 -6.75 24.44
C LEU A 63 -9.70 -6.93 24.06
N LEU A 64 -9.25 -8.19 24.00
CA LEU A 64 -8.00 -8.55 23.34
C LEU A 64 -8.36 -9.12 21.97
N ARG A 65 -7.91 -8.47 20.89
CA ARG A 65 -8.05 -8.95 19.50
C ARG A 65 -6.72 -9.45 19.00
N SER A 66 -6.76 -10.58 18.32
CA SER A 66 -5.64 -11.05 17.51
C SER A 66 -6.11 -11.51 16.14
N SER A 67 -5.34 -11.22 15.10
CA SER A 67 -5.54 -11.69 13.73
C SER A 67 -4.24 -12.29 13.25
N ILE A 68 -4.28 -13.59 12.91
CA ILE A 68 -3.13 -14.38 12.47
C ILE A 68 -3.40 -14.89 11.07
N ALA A 69 -2.43 -14.75 10.19
CA ALA A 69 -2.51 -15.28 8.82
C ALA A 69 -1.33 -16.19 8.52
N VAL A 70 -1.53 -17.12 7.61
CA VAL A 70 -0.49 -17.92 6.98
C VAL A 70 -0.51 -17.63 5.50
N GLU A 71 0.62 -17.22 4.97
CA GLU A 71 0.84 -17.02 3.54
C GLU A 71 1.66 -18.17 2.98
N HIS A 72 1.38 -18.56 1.74
CA HIS A 72 2.08 -19.57 1.01
C HIS A 72 2.46 -19.06 -0.37
N LYS A 73 3.72 -19.24 -0.78
CA LYS A 73 4.19 -18.96 -2.15
C LYS A 73 3.94 -20.20 -3.02
N LEU A 74 3.05 -20.04 -4.00
CA LEU A 74 2.79 -21.09 -4.97
C LEU A 74 3.88 -21.06 -6.05
N ARG A 75 4.64 -22.16 -6.18
CA ARG A 75 5.69 -22.32 -7.19
C ARG A 75 5.42 -23.55 -8.05
N SER A 76 5.94 -23.59 -9.27
CA SER A 76 5.75 -24.68 -10.19
C SER A 76 6.30 -26.02 -9.69
N ASP A 77 7.32 -25.99 -8.82
CA ASP A 77 7.97 -27.13 -8.19
C ASP A 77 7.46 -27.42 -6.77
N THR A 78 6.43 -26.69 -6.30
CA THR A 78 5.84 -26.84 -4.98
C THR A 78 4.66 -27.81 -5.04
N TYR A 79 4.77 -28.89 -4.28
CA TYR A 79 3.63 -29.75 -3.95
C TYR A 79 3.24 -29.48 -2.50
N PHE A 80 2.09 -28.89 -2.28
CA PHE A 80 1.61 -28.41 -0.97
C PHE A 80 1.87 -29.38 0.20
N LEU A 81 1.69 -30.67 -0.01
CA LEU A 81 1.86 -31.69 1.02
C LEU A 81 3.26 -32.36 1.03
N THR A 82 4.09 -32.11 0.04
CA THR A 82 5.40 -32.78 -0.11
C THR A 82 6.58 -31.81 -0.11
N ASN A 83 6.31 -30.51 -0.16
CA ASN A 83 7.37 -29.50 -0.09
C ASN A 83 7.94 -29.41 1.33
N ASN A 84 9.23 -29.65 1.46
CA ASN A 84 9.96 -29.56 2.72
C ASN A 84 10.62 -28.19 2.95
N SER A 85 10.40 -27.20 2.06
CA SER A 85 10.98 -25.87 2.23
C SER A 85 10.11 -25.00 3.14
N PRO A 86 10.55 -24.69 4.37
CA PRO A 86 9.79 -23.83 5.28
C PRO A 86 9.71 -22.38 4.81
N SER A 87 10.54 -21.99 3.84
CA SER A 87 10.54 -20.64 3.26
C SER A 87 9.32 -20.31 2.39
N ASP A 88 8.55 -21.32 1.98
CA ASP A 88 7.34 -21.13 1.20
C ASP A 88 6.14 -20.71 2.06
N PHE A 89 6.25 -20.85 3.38
CA PHE A 89 5.20 -20.49 4.33
C PHE A 89 5.67 -19.34 5.21
N GLU A 90 4.85 -18.31 5.32
CA GLU A 90 5.08 -17.17 6.21
C GLU A 90 3.92 -17.01 7.18
N LEU A 91 4.25 -16.82 8.46
CA LEU A 91 3.28 -16.53 9.52
C LEU A 91 3.26 -15.03 9.77
N ASP A 92 2.12 -14.37 9.50
CA ASP A 92 1.91 -12.96 9.77
C ASP A 92 0.95 -12.76 10.95
N MET A 93 1.41 -12.09 12.00
CA MET A 93 0.56 -11.52 13.04
C MET A 93 0.01 -10.19 12.52
N ARG A 94 -1.13 -10.21 11.85
CA ARG A 94 -1.74 -9.02 11.23
C ARG A 94 -2.13 -7.96 12.24
N GLU A 95 -2.81 -8.39 13.32
CA GLU A 95 -3.21 -7.53 14.44
C GLU A 95 -2.99 -8.25 15.77
N LEU A 96 -2.59 -7.49 16.77
CA LEU A 96 -2.58 -7.90 18.17
C LEU A 96 -2.68 -6.67 19.05
N TYR A 97 -3.87 -6.39 19.59
CA TYR A 97 -4.08 -5.23 20.43
C TYR A 97 -5.07 -5.44 21.58
N LEU A 98 -4.89 -4.65 22.62
CA LEU A 98 -5.83 -4.50 23.70
C LEU A 98 -6.71 -3.26 23.44
N GLN A 99 -8.02 -3.42 23.57
CA GLN A 99 -9.01 -2.35 23.47
C GLN A 99 -9.76 -2.22 24.79
N MET A 100 -9.88 -1.01 25.29
CA MET A 100 -10.65 -0.66 26.46
C MET A 100 -11.80 0.27 26.07
N PHE A 101 -13.03 -0.17 26.35
CA PHE A 101 -14.22 0.64 26.19
C PHE A 101 -14.48 1.50 27.42
N THR A 102 -14.79 2.77 27.22
CA THR A 102 -15.11 3.75 28.27
C THR A 102 -16.48 4.36 27.98
N SER A 103 -17.03 5.14 28.92
CA SER A 103 -18.29 5.85 28.69
C SER A 103 -18.22 6.97 27.66
N TRP A 104 -17.03 7.41 27.29
CA TRP A 104 -16.79 8.52 26.35
C TRP A 104 -16.11 8.08 25.05
N GLY A 105 -15.72 6.81 24.92
CA GLY A 105 -15.02 6.34 23.74
C GLY A 105 -14.24 5.05 23.98
N GLU A 106 -13.12 4.90 23.26
CA GLU A 106 -12.28 3.71 23.36
C GLU A 106 -10.78 4.04 23.26
N ILE A 107 -9.98 3.18 23.86
CA ILE A 107 -8.51 3.23 23.80
C ILE A 107 -8.01 1.90 23.26
N ARG A 108 -7.14 1.91 22.28
CA ARG A 108 -6.51 0.72 21.68
C ARG A 108 -5.00 0.84 21.74
N ILE A 109 -4.30 -0.25 22.07
CA ILE A 109 -2.83 -0.30 22.18
C ILE A 109 -2.34 -1.63 21.64
N GLY A 110 -1.41 -1.62 20.70
CA GLY A 110 -0.78 -2.80 20.11
C GLY A 110 -0.53 -2.67 18.61
N LYS A 111 -0.48 -3.80 17.90
CA LYS A 111 -0.40 -3.85 16.45
C LYS A 111 -1.83 -3.72 15.88
N ILE A 112 -2.14 -2.60 15.26
CA ILE A 112 -3.50 -2.21 14.85
C ILE A 112 -3.51 -1.88 13.36
N ILE A 113 -4.51 -2.36 12.64
CA ILE A 113 -4.84 -1.88 11.29
C ILE A 113 -5.79 -0.69 11.44
N HIS A 114 -5.35 0.48 11.00
CA HIS A 114 -6.15 1.69 10.95
C HIS A 114 -6.75 1.86 9.57
N SER A 115 -7.99 2.28 9.51
CA SER A 115 -8.68 2.62 8.27
C SER A 115 -9.30 4.01 8.43
N TRP A 116 -8.84 4.94 7.60
CA TRP A 116 -9.39 6.28 7.45
C TRP A 116 -9.96 6.38 6.04
N GLY A 117 -10.75 7.39 5.79
CA GLY A 117 -11.28 7.59 4.46
C GLY A 117 -12.69 7.04 4.25
N ASN A 118 -13.32 7.56 3.22
CA ASN A 118 -14.70 7.28 2.87
C ASN A 118 -14.80 6.48 1.56
N VAL A 119 -13.80 6.62 0.70
CA VAL A 119 -13.71 5.89 -0.58
C VAL A 119 -13.14 4.50 -0.34
N ASP A 120 -13.68 3.51 -1.03
CA ASP A 120 -13.25 2.12 -0.91
C ASP A 120 -11.82 1.94 -1.46
N GLU A 121 -10.93 1.32 -0.68
CA GLU A 121 -9.56 0.88 -0.99
C GLU A 121 -8.56 1.97 -1.46
N ASN A 122 -9.00 2.98 -2.19
CA ASN A 122 -8.11 3.93 -2.88
C ASN A 122 -8.14 5.34 -2.27
N SER A 123 -8.50 5.46 -1.01
CA SER A 123 -8.58 6.74 -0.32
C SER A 123 -7.19 7.35 -0.10
N PRO A 124 -6.95 8.60 -0.53
CA PRO A 124 -5.68 9.28 -0.29
C PRO A 124 -5.48 9.71 1.16
N ILE A 125 -6.51 9.72 2.00
CA ILE A 125 -6.40 10.04 3.44
C ILE A 125 -6.17 8.78 4.31
N ASP A 126 -6.26 7.58 3.73
CA ASP A 126 -6.13 6.32 4.43
C ASP A 126 -4.68 5.80 4.47
N ILE A 127 -3.81 6.55 5.14
CA ILE A 127 -2.35 6.41 5.08
C ILE A 127 -1.68 5.92 6.36
N VAL A 128 -2.43 5.78 7.46
CA VAL A 128 -1.86 5.40 8.75
C VAL A 128 -1.28 3.99 8.70
N SER A 129 -2.04 3.04 8.18
CA SER A 129 -1.58 1.67 7.96
C SER A 129 -0.92 1.54 6.59
N PRO A 130 0.28 0.92 6.52
CA PRO A 130 0.91 0.63 5.24
C PRO A 130 0.07 -0.33 4.40
N PHE A 131 0.33 -0.32 3.11
CA PHE A 131 -0.35 -1.14 2.12
C PHE A 131 0.52 -2.34 1.72
N ASP A 132 -0.11 -3.49 1.50
CA ASP A 132 0.50 -4.69 0.98
C ASP A 132 0.26 -4.77 -0.53
N TYR A 133 1.28 -4.45 -1.32
CA TYR A 133 1.18 -4.39 -2.77
C TYR A 133 1.04 -5.77 -3.42
N TYR A 134 1.39 -6.86 -2.74
CA TYR A 134 1.16 -8.20 -3.26
C TYR A 134 -0.32 -8.49 -3.51
N TYR A 135 -1.21 -7.84 -2.78
CA TYR A 135 -2.66 -8.01 -2.90
C TYR A 135 -3.37 -6.92 -3.70
N THR A 136 -2.63 -6.05 -4.40
CA THR A 136 -3.21 -4.89 -5.12
C THR A 136 -4.35 -5.28 -6.05
N PHE A 137 -4.23 -6.40 -6.74
CA PHE A 137 -5.21 -6.88 -7.74
C PHE A 137 -6.17 -7.94 -7.19
N GLU A 138 -6.04 -8.30 -5.92
CA GLU A 138 -6.88 -9.29 -5.28
C GLU A 138 -8.14 -8.63 -4.70
N THR A 139 -9.27 -9.33 -4.81
CA THR A 139 -10.54 -8.91 -4.21
C THR A 139 -10.82 -9.72 -2.94
N GLY A 140 -11.54 -9.11 -1.98
CA GLY A 140 -11.94 -9.81 -0.77
C GLY A 140 -10.84 -10.10 0.25
N ILE A 141 -9.63 -9.57 0.05
CA ILE A 141 -8.48 -9.67 0.98
C ILE A 141 -8.17 -8.29 1.54
N ASP A 142 -7.96 -8.21 2.86
CA ASP A 142 -7.49 -6.98 3.49
C ASP A 142 -6.03 -6.72 3.12
N LYS A 143 -5.80 -5.59 2.46
CA LYS A 143 -4.51 -5.16 1.88
C LYS A 143 -3.67 -4.31 2.83
N LYS A 144 -4.14 -4.06 4.06
CA LYS A 144 -3.44 -3.22 5.01
C LYS A 144 -2.58 -4.00 5.98
N LEU A 145 -1.48 -3.40 6.39
CA LEU A 145 -0.56 -3.93 7.38
C LEU A 145 -0.77 -3.23 8.72
N GLY A 146 -0.78 -3.99 9.80
CA GLY A 146 -0.91 -3.43 11.13
C GLY A 146 0.35 -2.65 11.56
N VAL A 147 0.14 -1.51 12.22
CA VAL A 147 1.19 -0.68 12.83
C VAL A 147 1.14 -0.78 14.34
N PHE A 148 2.32 -0.78 15.00
CA PHE A 148 2.37 -0.72 16.45
C PHE A 148 2.06 0.70 16.91
N SER A 149 0.91 0.88 17.56
CA SER A 149 0.37 2.20 17.89
C SER A 149 -0.50 2.20 19.13
N SER A 150 -0.75 3.40 19.64
CA SER A 150 -1.82 3.70 20.57
C SER A 150 -2.85 4.59 19.88
N ALA A 151 -4.12 4.28 20.03
CA ALA A 151 -5.22 5.05 19.47
C ALA A 151 -6.27 5.36 20.54
N VAL A 152 -6.81 6.56 20.49
CA VAL A 152 -7.91 7.03 21.35
C VAL A 152 -9.00 7.60 20.48
N ASP A 153 -10.20 7.05 20.58
CA ASP A 153 -11.40 7.53 19.90
C ASP A 153 -12.39 8.07 20.92
N ILE A 154 -12.86 9.30 20.73
CA ILE A 154 -13.81 10.00 21.59
C ILE A 154 -15.11 10.18 20.82
N TYR A 155 -16.22 9.77 21.40
CA TYR A 155 -17.56 9.84 20.84
C TYR A 155 -18.37 10.95 21.50
N MET A 156 -18.96 11.82 20.71
CA MET A 156 -19.77 12.95 21.15
C MET A 156 -21.00 13.07 20.23
N ASP A 157 -22.17 12.63 20.69
CA ASP A 157 -23.42 12.63 19.91
C ASP A 157 -23.22 12.22 18.41
N ASN A 158 -23.15 13.22 17.53
CA ASN A 158 -22.97 13.04 16.09
C ASN A 158 -21.53 13.32 15.61
N MET A 159 -20.57 13.36 16.52
CA MET A 159 -19.16 13.62 16.21
C MET A 159 -18.26 12.56 16.83
N LYS A 160 -17.26 12.12 16.06
CA LYS A 160 -16.17 11.27 16.50
C LYS A 160 -14.85 12.00 16.28
N THR A 161 -13.97 11.98 17.27
CA THR A 161 -12.59 12.45 17.10
C THR A 161 -11.63 11.37 17.55
N GLY A 162 -10.53 11.20 16.81
CA GLY A 162 -9.53 10.19 17.11
C GLY A 162 -8.12 10.74 17.06
N PHE A 163 -7.25 10.13 17.87
CA PHE A 163 -5.82 10.41 17.95
C PHE A 163 -5.06 9.10 17.83
N ILE A 164 -4.00 9.11 17.03
CA ILE A 164 -3.12 7.97 16.82
C ILE A 164 -1.69 8.42 17.08
N PHE A 165 -0.96 7.56 17.76
CA PHE A 165 0.45 7.74 18.04
C PHE A 165 1.19 6.43 17.79
N SER A 166 2.21 6.43 16.91
CA SER A 166 3.09 5.30 16.66
C SER A 166 4.55 5.69 16.92
N PRO A 167 5.26 4.95 17.77
CA PRO A 167 6.69 5.17 18.02
C PRO A 167 7.59 4.49 16.98
N LEU A 168 6.99 3.79 15.99
CA LEU A 168 7.69 3.02 14.98
C LEU A 168 7.21 3.44 13.60
N HIS A 169 8.15 3.52 12.66
CA HIS A 169 7.86 3.63 11.24
C HIS A 169 7.69 2.23 10.62
N ASN A 170 6.67 2.06 9.80
CA ASN A 170 6.45 0.85 9.03
C ASN A 170 6.26 1.22 7.57
N THR A 171 6.89 0.47 6.67
CA THR A 171 6.84 0.69 5.23
C THR A 171 5.73 -0.13 4.58
N HIS A 172 5.37 0.23 3.36
CA HIS A 172 4.61 -0.65 2.48
C HIS A 172 5.38 -1.97 2.27
N ARG A 173 4.64 -3.06 2.12
CA ARG A 173 5.21 -4.30 1.61
C ARG A 173 5.18 -4.25 0.09
N THR A 174 6.34 -3.96 -0.49
CA THR A 174 6.53 -3.89 -1.93
C THR A 174 7.23 -5.16 -2.41
N PRO A 175 6.84 -5.71 -3.56
CA PRO A 175 7.46 -6.89 -4.16
C PRO A 175 8.79 -6.52 -4.83
N GLN A 176 9.81 -6.29 -4.01
CA GLN A 176 11.15 -6.01 -4.50
C GLN A 176 11.79 -7.28 -5.02
N ASN A 177 12.41 -7.22 -6.20
CA ASN A 177 13.10 -8.35 -6.84
C ASN A 177 12.23 -9.60 -7.07
N ASP A 178 10.91 -9.45 -7.07
CA ASP A 178 10.00 -10.53 -7.41
C ASP A 178 9.63 -10.42 -8.90
N ASP A 179 10.22 -11.29 -9.72
CA ASP A 179 10.03 -11.26 -11.17
C ASP A 179 8.59 -11.58 -11.59
N ASP A 180 7.85 -12.28 -10.74
CA ASP A 180 6.46 -12.65 -11.01
C ASP A 180 5.47 -11.53 -10.74
N PHE A 181 5.86 -10.51 -9.97
CA PHE A 181 4.95 -9.45 -9.60
C PHE A 181 4.90 -8.33 -10.67
N PRO A 182 3.70 -7.85 -11.02
CA PRO A 182 3.54 -6.91 -12.13
C PRO A 182 4.02 -5.49 -11.82
N ILE A 183 3.97 -5.05 -10.56
CA ILE A 183 4.42 -3.71 -10.18
C ILE A 183 5.90 -3.78 -9.83
N LYS A 184 6.76 -3.49 -10.78
CA LYS A 184 8.19 -3.32 -10.53
C LYS A 184 8.44 -1.87 -10.15
N LEU A 185 9.02 -1.65 -8.98
CA LEU A 185 9.59 -0.34 -8.67
C LEU A 185 10.76 -0.10 -9.62
N PRO A 186 11.01 1.16 -10.04
CA PRO A 186 12.10 1.49 -10.96
C PRO A 186 13.46 1.04 -10.44
N VAL A 187 13.59 0.93 -9.12
CA VAL A 187 14.82 0.55 -8.43
C VAL A 187 14.47 -0.37 -7.26
N SER A 188 15.28 -1.40 -7.07
CA SER A 188 15.21 -2.31 -5.91
C SER A 188 16.50 -2.16 -5.11
N PRO A 189 16.56 -1.20 -4.17
CA PRO A 189 17.76 -0.98 -3.36
C PRO A 189 17.98 -2.16 -2.41
N SER A 190 19.23 -2.46 -2.12
CA SER A 190 19.61 -3.35 -1.03
C SER A 190 19.37 -2.67 0.34
N GLU A 191 19.24 -3.47 1.40
CA GLU A 191 18.99 -2.92 2.75
C GLU A 191 20.06 -1.90 3.20
N ASP A 192 21.31 -2.10 2.80
CA ASP A 192 22.44 -1.20 3.12
C ASP A 192 22.39 0.12 2.35
N GLN A 193 21.67 0.21 1.24
CA GLN A 193 21.44 1.44 0.49
C GLN A 193 20.34 2.31 1.11
N ILE A 194 19.51 1.76 1.96
CA ILE A 194 18.41 2.50 2.60
C ILE A 194 18.88 3.01 3.97
N MET A 195 18.81 4.32 4.17
CA MET A 195 19.14 4.94 5.45
C MET A 195 18.04 4.69 6.48
N GLU A 196 18.47 4.32 7.68
CA GLU A 196 17.55 4.21 8.82
C GLU A 196 17.02 5.60 9.24
N ILE A 197 15.73 5.68 9.49
CA ILE A 197 15.14 6.81 10.19
C ILE A 197 15.60 6.72 11.65
N GLY A 198 16.08 7.78 12.22
CA GLY A 198 16.70 7.82 13.56
C GLY A 198 15.98 7.00 14.66
N ALA A 199 16.51 6.96 15.85
CA ALA A 199 16.16 6.00 16.90
C ALA A 199 14.66 5.96 17.32
N LEU A 200 13.89 7.04 17.07
CA LEU A 200 12.45 7.13 17.40
C LEU A 200 11.72 7.87 16.26
N PRO A 201 11.30 7.15 15.21
CA PRO A 201 10.54 7.72 14.11
C PRO A 201 9.07 7.91 14.53
N LEU A 202 8.81 8.97 15.28
CA LEU A 202 7.48 9.25 15.79
C LEU A 202 6.52 9.63 14.68
N GLU A 203 5.38 8.96 14.64
CA GLU A 203 4.26 9.26 13.75
C GLU A 203 3.02 9.56 14.58
N MET A 204 2.24 10.55 14.16
CA MET A 204 1.02 10.95 14.84
C MET A 204 -0.06 11.36 13.86
N GLY A 205 -1.30 11.08 14.23
CA GLY A 205 -2.44 11.45 13.44
C GLY A 205 -3.66 11.81 14.28
N THR A 206 -4.55 12.59 13.70
CA THR A 206 -5.83 12.95 14.30
C THR A 206 -6.89 13.08 13.22
N TYR A 207 -8.12 12.79 13.58
CA TYR A 207 -9.27 13.02 12.72
C TYR A 207 -10.49 13.47 13.51
N ILE A 208 -11.38 14.15 12.82
CA ILE A 208 -12.70 14.54 13.30
C ILE A 208 -13.70 14.17 12.21
N THR A 209 -14.70 13.37 12.55
CA THR A 209 -15.82 13.03 11.67
C THR A 209 -17.10 13.55 12.30
N ARG A 210 -17.95 14.19 11.50
CA ARG A 210 -19.27 14.63 11.89
C ARG A 210 -20.32 14.04 10.97
N SER A 211 -21.32 13.39 11.58
CA SER A 211 -22.45 12.78 10.88
C SER A 211 -23.65 13.72 10.82
N PHE A 212 -24.28 13.74 9.65
CA PHE A 212 -25.50 14.47 9.34
C PHE A 212 -26.56 13.49 8.83
N SER A 213 -27.79 13.91 8.72
CA SER A 213 -28.87 13.06 8.20
C SER A 213 -28.71 12.66 6.73
N PHE A 214 -27.87 13.34 5.99
CA PHE A 214 -27.63 13.13 4.55
C PHE A 214 -26.22 12.64 4.23
N GLY A 215 -25.37 12.38 5.24
CA GLY A 215 -24.01 11.91 5.03
C GLY A 215 -23.04 12.31 6.13
N ASP A 216 -21.77 12.07 5.90
CA ASP A 216 -20.67 12.32 6.83
C ASP A 216 -19.62 13.25 6.23
N VAL A 217 -18.92 13.99 7.09
CA VAL A 217 -17.76 14.81 6.70
C VAL A 217 -16.64 14.55 7.70
N SER A 218 -15.42 14.36 7.20
CA SER A 218 -14.23 14.16 8.01
C SER A 218 -13.12 15.14 7.66
N LEU A 219 -12.34 15.52 8.66
CA LEU A 219 -11.07 16.24 8.54
C LEU A 219 -9.99 15.39 9.17
N ASN A 220 -8.86 15.25 8.48
CA ASN A 220 -7.78 14.36 8.87
C ASN A 220 -6.44 15.10 8.83
N TYR A 221 -5.58 14.82 9.78
CA TYR A 221 -4.19 15.27 9.79
C TYR A 221 -3.29 14.11 10.20
N PHE A 222 -2.17 13.96 9.48
CA PHE A 222 -1.13 12.99 9.83
C PHE A 222 0.26 13.58 9.61
N SER A 223 1.19 13.24 10.49
CA SER A 223 2.60 13.57 10.39
C SER A 223 3.42 12.31 10.63
N GLY A 224 4.24 11.93 9.67
CA GLY A 224 5.04 10.71 9.71
C GLY A 224 6.10 10.70 8.62
N TYR A 225 6.56 9.50 8.26
CA TYR A 225 7.54 9.29 7.20
C TYR A 225 6.93 8.50 6.06
N ASP A 226 7.33 8.82 4.81
CA ASP A 226 6.86 8.14 3.61
C ASP A 226 6.91 6.62 3.75
N ARG A 227 5.92 5.92 3.23
CA ARG A 227 5.85 4.45 3.27
C ARG A 227 6.66 3.78 2.16
N LEU A 228 7.05 4.55 1.14
CA LEU A 228 8.00 4.17 0.09
C LEU A 228 9.29 4.94 0.29
N PHE A 229 10.42 4.31 0.02
CA PHE A 229 11.70 4.97 -0.01
C PHE A 229 11.80 5.94 -1.19
N ASN A 230 12.61 6.97 -1.05
CA ASN A 230 12.95 7.93 -2.09
C ASN A 230 14.47 7.99 -2.28
N LEU A 231 14.89 8.46 -3.42
CA LEU A 231 16.29 8.79 -3.64
C LEU A 231 16.68 10.00 -2.78
N SER A 232 17.64 9.83 -1.86
CA SER A 232 18.14 10.89 -0.98
C SER A 232 19.43 11.52 -1.48
N GLY A 233 20.19 10.79 -2.31
CA GLY A 233 21.39 11.30 -2.97
C GLY A 233 22.32 10.22 -3.47
N VAL A 234 23.50 10.65 -3.90
CA VAL A 234 24.49 9.79 -4.53
C VAL A 234 25.88 10.10 -4.00
N ASN A 235 26.67 9.06 -3.72
CA ASN A 235 28.10 9.16 -3.49
C ASN A 235 28.86 8.59 -4.70
N GLY A 236 29.86 9.31 -5.16
CA GLY A 236 30.77 8.85 -6.19
C GLY A 236 32.19 8.67 -5.61
N PHE A 237 32.77 7.49 -5.80
CA PHE A 237 34.12 7.15 -5.36
C PHE A 237 34.98 6.84 -6.56
N GLY A 238 36.09 7.56 -6.70
CA GLY A 238 37.09 7.32 -7.74
C GLY A 238 38.38 6.78 -7.16
N TYR A 239 39.10 5.96 -7.93
CA TYR A 239 40.38 5.38 -7.55
C TYR A 239 41.38 5.41 -8.69
N GLY A 240 42.61 5.86 -8.39
CA GLY A 240 43.74 5.83 -9.32
C GLY A 240 43.70 6.89 -10.42
N PRO A 241 44.61 6.80 -11.40
CA PRO A 241 44.75 7.77 -12.49
C PRO A 241 43.60 7.72 -13.50
N ASP A 242 42.76 6.68 -13.43
CA ASP A 242 41.62 6.49 -14.32
C ASP A 242 40.32 6.72 -13.57
N LEU A 243 39.90 7.99 -13.48
CA LEU A 243 38.63 8.40 -12.92
C LEU A 243 37.44 8.13 -13.88
N SER A 244 37.71 7.49 -15.01
CA SER A 244 36.67 7.23 -16.05
C SER A 244 35.62 6.20 -15.63
N ASN A 245 35.79 5.48 -14.51
CA ASN A 245 34.86 4.49 -14.00
C ASN A 245 34.65 4.66 -12.49
N PRO A 246 33.96 5.71 -12.03
CA PRO A 246 33.68 5.89 -10.62
C PRO A 246 32.73 4.80 -10.12
N HIS A 247 32.95 4.35 -8.88
CA HIS A 247 31.94 3.57 -8.16
C HIS A 247 30.86 4.51 -7.68
N ILE A 248 29.63 4.26 -8.10
CA ILE A 248 28.46 5.04 -7.74
C ILE A 248 27.68 4.28 -6.66
N ASP A 249 27.51 4.90 -5.49
CA ASP A 249 26.71 4.42 -4.39
C ASP A 249 25.46 5.30 -4.26
N VAL A 250 24.30 4.71 -4.52
CA VAL A 250 23.01 5.40 -4.47
C VAL A 250 22.41 5.21 -3.08
N VAL A 251 22.00 6.31 -2.46
CA VAL A 251 21.47 6.33 -1.10
C VAL A 251 19.99 6.68 -1.12
N TYR A 252 19.20 5.82 -0.49
CA TYR A 252 17.75 5.99 -0.34
C TYR A 252 17.40 6.30 1.11
N GLY A 253 16.25 6.92 1.32
CA GLY A 253 15.71 7.23 2.64
C GLY A 253 14.20 7.40 2.61
N TYR A 254 13.64 7.88 3.71
CA TYR A 254 12.22 8.16 3.85
C TYR A 254 12.01 9.63 4.19
N ARG A 255 11.29 10.33 3.33
CA ARG A 255 10.95 11.76 3.54
C ARG A 255 9.97 11.90 4.69
N LYS A 256 10.11 12.98 5.45
CA LYS A 256 9.09 13.38 6.42
C LYS A 256 7.95 14.07 5.73
N THR A 257 6.74 13.58 5.95
CA THR A 257 5.54 14.02 5.25
C THR A 257 4.42 14.38 6.22
N ASN A 258 3.79 15.52 5.97
CA ASN A 258 2.58 15.94 6.64
C ASN A 258 1.43 15.89 5.65
N MET A 259 0.31 15.29 6.06
CA MET A 259 -0.93 15.22 5.30
C MET A 259 -2.02 16.01 6.00
N THR A 260 -2.75 16.79 5.22
CA THR A 260 -4.04 17.38 5.63
C THR A 260 -5.09 16.89 4.65
N GLY A 261 -6.14 16.25 5.16
CA GLY A 261 -7.16 15.63 4.34
C GLY A 261 -8.57 16.05 4.72
N ILE A 262 -9.44 15.97 3.76
CA ILE A 262 -10.89 16.12 3.91
C ILE A 262 -11.57 14.97 3.19
N GLY A 263 -12.61 14.41 3.78
CA GLY A 263 -13.41 13.38 3.16
C GLY A 263 -14.86 13.44 3.56
N GLY A 264 -15.70 12.64 2.89
CA GLY A 264 -17.10 12.56 3.23
C GLY A 264 -17.91 11.66 2.33
N SER A 265 -19.12 11.38 2.77
CA SER A 265 -20.14 10.65 2.03
C SER A 265 -21.44 11.43 1.99
N LEU A 266 -22.20 11.27 0.90
CA LEU A 266 -23.52 11.87 0.70
C LEU A 266 -24.48 10.79 0.17
N PHE A 267 -25.67 10.72 0.75
CA PHE A 267 -26.71 9.73 0.40
C PHE A 267 -27.86 10.44 -0.31
N PHE A 268 -28.18 9.98 -1.52
CA PHE A 268 -29.28 10.49 -2.35
C PHE A 268 -30.16 9.31 -2.84
N GLY A 269 -31.08 8.84 -2.00
CA GLY A 269 -31.89 7.66 -2.32
C GLY A 269 -30.99 6.43 -2.53
N ASP A 270 -31.00 5.85 -3.73
CA ASP A 270 -30.21 4.67 -4.09
C ASP A 270 -28.78 4.98 -4.58
N ILE A 271 -28.39 6.26 -4.49
CA ILE A 271 -27.05 6.72 -4.90
C ILE A 271 -26.28 7.16 -3.67
N GLU A 272 -25.07 6.67 -3.53
CA GLU A 272 -24.09 7.13 -2.58
C GLU A 272 -22.90 7.80 -3.32
N LEU A 273 -22.55 9.00 -2.91
CA LEU A 273 -21.36 9.71 -3.37
C LEU A 273 -20.36 9.79 -2.24
N ARG A 274 -19.13 9.39 -2.49
CA ARG A 274 -18.02 9.51 -1.54
C ARG A 274 -16.87 10.28 -2.17
N ALA A 275 -16.15 11.02 -1.36
CA ALA A 275 -15.00 11.78 -1.83
C ALA A 275 -13.96 11.89 -0.73
N ASP A 276 -12.71 11.75 -1.12
CA ASP A 276 -11.56 12.00 -0.26
C ASP A 276 -10.52 12.82 -1.02
N ALA A 277 -9.95 13.82 -0.34
CA ALA A 277 -8.89 14.66 -0.89
C ALA A 277 -7.82 14.88 0.18
N ALA A 278 -6.56 14.84 -0.22
CA ALA A 278 -5.42 15.04 0.65
C ALA A 278 -4.37 15.95 0.02
N LEU A 279 -3.84 16.87 0.81
CA LEU A 279 -2.69 17.69 0.51
C LEU A 279 -1.49 17.20 1.32
N PHE A 280 -0.40 16.91 0.64
CA PHE A 280 0.83 16.42 1.22
C PHE A 280 1.93 17.47 1.11
N ASN A 281 2.72 17.58 2.16
CA ASN A 281 3.94 18.39 2.19
C ASN A 281 5.06 17.49 2.67
N THR A 282 5.96 17.12 1.77
CA THR A 282 7.04 16.18 2.02
C THR A 282 8.40 16.85 1.93
N LYS A 283 9.34 16.38 2.75
CA LYS A 283 10.70 16.87 2.82
C LYS A 283 11.66 15.75 3.18
N ASP A 284 12.72 15.61 2.42
CA ASP A 284 13.85 14.79 2.83
C ASP A 284 14.63 15.54 3.94
N GLU A 285 14.65 14.94 5.13
CA GLU A 285 15.35 15.49 6.31
C GLU A 285 16.72 14.82 6.53
N ASN A 286 17.16 13.94 5.63
CA ASN A 286 18.44 13.26 5.76
C ASN A 286 19.59 14.27 5.63
N LYS A 287 20.21 14.53 6.76
CA LYS A 287 21.26 15.56 6.87
C LYS A 287 22.60 15.14 6.32
N SER A 288 22.87 13.84 6.25
CA SER A 288 24.13 13.31 5.74
C SER A 288 23.88 11.99 5.03
N ILE A 289 24.14 11.99 3.74
CA ILE A 289 24.15 10.80 2.89
C ILE A 289 25.57 10.27 2.70
N GLU A 290 26.56 10.94 3.30
CA GLU A 290 27.99 10.59 3.16
C GLU A 290 28.24 9.19 3.68
N ARG A 291 28.91 8.38 2.88
CA ARG A 291 29.33 7.02 3.21
C ARG A 291 30.82 6.86 3.12
N VAL A 292 31.33 5.88 3.84
CA VAL A 292 32.76 5.56 3.81
C VAL A 292 33.10 4.97 2.45
N SER A 293 34.19 5.50 1.84
CA SER A 293 34.70 4.96 0.58
C SER A 293 34.97 3.45 0.70
N PRO A 294 34.57 2.65 -0.29
CA PRO A 294 34.89 1.22 -0.35
C PRO A 294 36.39 0.98 -0.58
N TYR A 295 37.13 2.02 -0.95
CA TYR A 295 38.59 1.94 -1.17
C TYR A 295 39.34 2.17 0.12
N LEU A 296 40.48 1.49 0.27
CA LEU A 296 41.27 1.55 1.49
C LEU A 296 41.76 3.00 1.78
N PRO A 297 41.74 3.44 3.06
CA PRO A 297 41.98 4.84 3.44
C PRO A 297 43.42 5.38 3.17
N ASN A 298 44.33 4.54 2.72
CA ASN A 298 45.73 4.94 2.46
C ASN A 298 46.10 5.04 0.98
N VAL A 299 45.10 5.07 0.10
CA VAL A 299 45.34 5.22 -1.33
C VAL A 299 45.35 6.71 -1.66
N TYR A 300 46.52 7.27 -1.90
CA TYR A 300 46.72 8.59 -2.47
C TYR A 300 46.01 8.60 -3.85
N ASP A 301 45.15 9.54 -4.14
CA ASP A 301 44.33 9.71 -5.34
C ASP A 301 42.94 9.06 -5.29
N SER A 302 42.29 9.07 -4.14
CA SER A 302 40.85 8.77 -4.07
C SER A 302 40.02 10.05 -4.19
N LEU A 303 39.05 10.03 -5.07
CA LEU A 303 38.07 11.10 -5.22
C LEU A 303 36.77 10.68 -4.53
N HIS A 304 36.18 11.59 -3.78
CA HIS A 304 34.91 11.37 -3.11
C HIS A 304 33.99 12.56 -3.35
N TYR A 305 32.83 12.28 -3.93
CA TYR A 305 31.78 13.26 -4.10
C TYR A 305 30.51 12.79 -3.38
N THR A 306 29.82 13.72 -2.76
CA THR A 306 28.52 13.49 -2.14
C THR A 306 27.53 14.51 -2.67
N TYR A 307 26.47 14.03 -3.31
CA TYR A 307 25.42 14.86 -3.88
C TYR A 307 24.10 14.56 -3.17
N PRO A 308 23.71 15.32 -2.14
CA PRO A 308 22.40 15.20 -1.52
C PRO A 308 21.33 15.82 -2.42
N LEU A 309 20.19 15.17 -2.52
CA LEU A 309 19.03 15.73 -3.21
C LEU A 309 18.27 16.74 -2.36
N ASN A 310 18.13 16.52 -1.06
CA ASN A 310 17.37 17.37 -0.14
C ASN A 310 15.99 17.74 -0.68
N GLU A 311 15.29 16.75 -1.23
CA GLU A 311 14.05 16.90 -1.95
C GLU A 311 12.93 17.48 -1.08
N LYS A 312 12.16 18.40 -1.64
CA LYS A 312 10.96 18.97 -1.03
C LYS A 312 9.85 19.02 -2.08
N ALA A 313 8.67 18.52 -1.72
CA ALA A 313 7.54 18.58 -2.63
C ALA A 313 6.22 18.86 -1.91
N LYS A 314 5.29 19.46 -2.65
CA LYS A 314 3.88 19.54 -2.30
C LYS A 314 3.08 18.89 -3.40
N TYR A 315 2.20 17.97 -3.04
CA TYR A 315 1.34 17.30 -3.97
C TYR A 315 -0.05 17.08 -3.37
N PHE A 316 -1.02 16.88 -4.25
CA PHE A 316 -2.38 16.53 -3.83
C PHE A 316 -2.85 15.27 -4.50
N GLN A 317 -3.78 14.58 -3.84
CA GLN A 317 -4.49 13.44 -4.38
C GLN A 317 -5.97 13.58 -4.07
N THR A 318 -6.80 13.17 -5.01
CA THR A 318 -8.26 13.15 -4.84
C THR A 318 -8.82 11.84 -5.36
N ASN A 319 -9.84 11.32 -4.68
CA ASN A 319 -10.64 10.20 -5.18
C ASN A 319 -12.12 10.52 -4.98
N LEU A 320 -12.89 10.35 -6.05
CA LEU A 320 -14.35 10.48 -6.06
C LEU A 320 -14.95 9.11 -6.37
N GLN A 321 -15.94 8.69 -5.60
CA GLN A 321 -16.65 7.43 -5.80
C GLN A 321 -18.15 7.68 -5.90
N ILE A 322 -18.77 6.99 -6.83
CA ILE A 322 -20.21 6.85 -6.94
C ILE A 322 -20.59 5.38 -6.79
N GLU A 323 -21.56 5.10 -5.96
CA GLU A 323 -22.19 3.80 -5.84
C GLU A 323 -23.68 3.94 -6.12
N ALA A 324 -24.23 3.04 -6.96
CA ALA A 324 -25.62 3.08 -7.33
C ALA A 324 -26.17 1.66 -7.61
N ASN A 325 -27.44 1.45 -7.26
CA ASN A 325 -28.18 0.28 -7.69
C ASN A 325 -28.86 0.58 -9.03
N LEU A 326 -28.40 -0.08 -10.08
CA LEU A 326 -28.96 0.02 -11.41
C LEU A 326 -30.17 -0.92 -11.58
N PRO A 327 -31.00 -0.75 -12.64
CA PRO A 327 -32.04 -1.71 -12.96
C PRO A 327 -31.51 -3.15 -13.03
N PHE A 328 -32.39 -4.12 -12.72
CA PHE A 328 -32.08 -5.57 -12.68
C PHE A 328 -31.12 -5.97 -11.54
N ASP A 329 -31.12 -5.24 -10.42
CA ASP A 329 -30.30 -5.51 -9.24
C ASP A 329 -28.78 -5.56 -9.54
N ILE A 330 -28.33 -4.70 -10.44
CA ILE A 330 -26.92 -4.53 -10.74
C ILE A 330 -26.35 -3.44 -9.83
N LYS A 331 -25.39 -3.81 -9.00
CA LYS A 331 -24.62 -2.86 -8.20
C LYS A 331 -23.52 -2.26 -9.07
N PHE A 332 -23.47 -0.93 -9.18
CA PHE A 332 -22.44 -0.18 -9.88
C PHE A 332 -21.59 0.59 -8.89
N ILE A 333 -20.26 0.52 -9.05
CA ILE A 333 -19.28 1.37 -8.36
C ILE A 333 -18.40 1.99 -9.43
N GLY A 334 -18.28 3.32 -9.39
CA GLY A 334 -17.35 4.08 -10.23
C GLY A 334 -16.43 4.91 -9.36
N GLN A 335 -15.12 4.93 -9.65
CA GLN A 335 -14.15 5.80 -8.98
C GLN A 335 -13.37 6.61 -10.00
N PHE A 336 -13.01 7.83 -9.63
CA PHE A 336 -12.08 8.67 -10.36
C PHE A 336 -10.99 9.13 -9.40
N PHE A 337 -9.77 8.70 -9.67
CA PHE A 337 -8.57 9.09 -8.95
C PHE A 337 -7.75 10.08 -9.76
N ASN A 338 -7.20 11.09 -9.09
CA ASN A 338 -6.27 12.05 -9.66
C ASN A 338 -5.20 12.44 -8.63
N TYR A 339 -3.97 12.56 -9.11
CA TYR A 339 -2.82 13.04 -8.36
C TYR A 339 -2.05 14.07 -9.21
N ASP A 340 -1.51 15.13 -8.55
CA ASP A 340 -0.61 16.08 -9.21
C ASP A 340 0.37 16.69 -8.21
N THR A 341 1.57 17.06 -8.71
CA THR A 341 2.61 17.73 -7.95
C THR A 341 2.48 19.22 -8.13
N LEU A 342 2.25 19.95 -7.03
CA LEU A 342 2.02 21.39 -7.02
C LEU A 342 3.32 22.19 -6.99
N ASP A 343 4.31 21.68 -6.25
CA ASP A 343 5.59 22.34 -6.03
C ASP A 343 6.67 21.30 -5.80
N TYR A 344 7.85 21.52 -6.37
CA TYR A 344 9.00 20.64 -6.20
C TYR A 344 10.28 21.47 -6.18
N SER A 345 11.19 21.12 -5.30
CA SER A 345 12.56 21.66 -5.27
C SER A 345 13.54 20.63 -4.73
N SER A 346 14.75 20.68 -5.22
CA SER A 346 15.89 19.87 -4.79
C SER A 346 17.17 20.70 -4.92
N ASP A 347 18.19 20.35 -4.18
CA ASP A 347 19.51 21.03 -4.27
C ASP A 347 20.24 20.69 -5.58
N SER A 348 19.89 19.57 -6.22
CA SER A 348 20.58 19.04 -7.39
C SER A 348 19.70 18.93 -8.65
N LEU A 349 18.40 19.16 -8.54
CA LEU A 349 17.45 19.08 -9.63
C LEU A 349 16.53 20.32 -9.67
N PRO A 350 16.07 20.78 -10.83
CA PRO A 350 16.41 20.29 -12.18
C PRO A 350 17.87 20.57 -12.59
N ILE A 351 18.36 19.83 -13.56
CA ILE A 351 19.65 20.14 -14.22
C ILE A 351 19.41 21.09 -15.40
N ASP A 352 20.36 21.95 -15.67
CA ASP A 352 20.27 22.96 -16.75
C ASP A 352 20.82 22.45 -18.09
N GLU A 353 21.62 21.36 -18.07
CA GLU A 353 22.28 20.78 -19.25
C GLU A 353 22.25 19.25 -19.16
N ASP A 354 22.26 18.58 -20.32
CA ASP A 354 22.35 17.14 -20.41
C ASP A 354 23.63 16.61 -19.75
N VAL A 355 23.50 15.54 -18.97
CA VAL A 355 24.64 14.88 -18.33
C VAL A 355 25.18 13.81 -19.27
N SER A 356 26.38 13.99 -19.79
CA SER A 356 27.07 13.00 -20.60
C SER A 356 28.36 12.56 -19.89
N ILE A 357 28.35 11.32 -19.41
CA ILE A 357 29.54 10.64 -18.90
C ILE A 357 29.71 9.32 -19.66
N PRO A 358 30.93 8.74 -19.68
CA PRO A 358 31.16 7.49 -20.39
C PRO A 358 30.14 6.41 -20.01
N ASN A 359 29.42 5.91 -20.99
CA ASN A 359 28.35 4.91 -20.88
C ASN A 359 27.06 5.37 -20.20
N LEU A 360 26.85 6.67 -19.96
CA LEU A 360 25.60 7.20 -19.42
C LEU A 360 25.33 8.58 -20.04
N GLU A 361 24.25 8.66 -20.82
CA GLU A 361 23.66 9.90 -21.29
C GLU A 361 22.30 10.08 -20.61
N ILE A 362 22.12 11.19 -19.90
CA ILE A 362 20.86 11.52 -19.24
C ILE A 362 20.45 12.90 -19.75
N SER A 363 19.26 12.96 -20.36
CA SER A 363 18.71 14.22 -20.84
C SER A 363 18.10 15.05 -19.70
N VAL A 364 18.01 16.36 -19.90
CA VAL A 364 17.32 17.29 -18.98
C VAL A 364 15.88 16.83 -18.73
N ASP A 365 15.19 16.34 -19.78
CA ASP A 365 13.80 15.91 -19.67
C ASP A 365 13.63 14.63 -18.83
N GLU A 366 14.62 13.73 -18.85
CA GLU A 366 14.59 12.50 -18.02
C GLU A 366 14.74 12.82 -16.54
N LEU A 367 15.42 13.90 -16.20
CA LEU A 367 15.58 14.38 -14.82
C LEU A 367 14.61 15.52 -14.46
N ASP A 368 13.54 15.73 -15.25
CA ASP A 368 12.49 16.67 -14.87
C ASP A 368 11.85 16.18 -13.53
N PRO A 369 11.88 17.02 -12.50
CA PRO A 369 11.28 16.72 -11.21
C PRO A 369 9.83 16.19 -11.26
N LYS A 370 9.06 16.64 -12.24
CA LYS A 370 7.70 16.17 -12.44
C LYS A 370 7.61 14.70 -12.85
N ASN A 371 8.66 14.18 -13.49
CA ASN A 371 8.73 12.79 -13.95
C ASN A 371 9.37 11.87 -12.89
N ILE A 372 10.30 12.41 -12.09
CA ILE A 372 11.07 11.65 -11.11
C ILE A 372 10.33 11.52 -9.78
N PHE A 373 9.58 12.55 -9.38
CA PHE A 373 8.92 12.57 -8.08
C PHE A 373 7.86 11.48 -7.97
N THR A 374 8.05 10.58 -7.01
CA THR A 374 7.07 9.54 -6.66
C THR A 374 6.50 9.83 -5.27
N PRO A 375 5.17 9.89 -5.11
CA PRO A 375 4.53 10.03 -3.81
C PRO A 375 4.87 8.87 -2.88
N GLY A 376 5.28 9.16 -1.67
CA GLY A 376 5.53 8.15 -0.64
C GLY A 376 4.31 7.82 0.22
N TYR A 377 3.29 8.70 0.16
CA TYR A 377 1.98 8.54 0.82
C TYR A 377 0.83 8.71 -0.16
N GLY A 378 -0.33 8.20 0.24
CA GLY A 378 -1.61 8.38 -0.40
C GLY A 378 -2.22 7.08 -0.91
N SER A 379 -3.02 7.20 -1.96
CA SER A 379 -3.65 6.04 -2.61
C SER A 379 -2.60 5.11 -3.24
N PRO A 380 -2.76 3.79 -3.13
CA PRO A 380 -1.90 2.84 -3.82
C PRO A 380 -1.91 2.99 -5.35
N LEU A 381 -2.95 3.61 -5.92
CA LEU A 381 -3.02 3.90 -7.37
C LEU A 381 -1.96 4.90 -7.84
N ALA A 382 -1.47 5.77 -6.95
CA ALA A 382 -0.45 6.77 -7.31
C ALA A 382 0.89 6.15 -7.77
N VAL A 383 1.13 4.88 -7.44
CA VAL A 383 2.27 4.10 -7.94
C VAL A 383 2.07 3.66 -9.39
N LEU A 384 0.83 3.50 -9.83
CA LEU A 384 0.50 3.03 -11.18
C LEU A 384 0.40 4.18 -12.18
N THR A 385 -0.36 5.21 -11.83
CA THR A 385 -0.68 6.31 -12.74
C THR A 385 -1.14 7.54 -11.97
N LYS A 386 -1.13 8.70 -12.64
CA LYS A 386 -1.61 9.96 -12.06
C LYS A 386 -3.12 10.13 -12.16
N LYS A 387 -3.77 9.53 -13.16
CA LYS A 387 -5.23 9.66 -13.37
C LYS A 387 -5.84 8.36 -13.83
N VAL A 388 -6.89 7.93 -13.15
CA VAL A 388 -7.52 6.65 -13.47
C VAL A 388 -9.02 6.70 -13.23
N ILE A 389 -9.76 5.99 -14.08
CA ILE A 389 -11.16 5.64 -13.86
C ILE A 389 -11.24 4.16 -13.54
N ILE A 390 -11.93 3.84 -12.44
CA ILE A 390 -12.24 2.46 -12.05
C ILE A 390 -13.75 2.28 -12.14
N MET A 391 -14.19 1.17 -12.71
CA MET A 391 -15.60 0.79 -12.75
C MET A 391 -15.77 -0.66 -12.33
N SER A 392 -16.82 -0.93 -11.57
CA SER A 392 -17.22 -2.28 -11.18
C SER A 392 -18.72 -2.44 -11.32
N LEU A 393 -19.13 -3.57 -11.88
CA LEU A 393 -20.52 -4.01 -12.00
C LEU A 393 -20.63 -5.37 -11.35
N LYS A 394 -21.51 -5.50 -10.36
CA LYS A 394 -21.77 -6.78 -9.69
C LYS A 394 -23.25 -7.13 -9.79
N LYS A 395 -23.53 -8.39 -10.13
CA LYS A 395 -24.87 -8.95 -10.14
C LYS A 395 -24.89 -10.32 -9.49
N SER A 396 -25.86 -10.54 -8.61
CA SER A 396 -26.13 -11.83 -7.99
C SER A 396 -27.30 -12.55 -8.70
N PHE A 397 -27.23 -13.88 -8.71
CA PHE A 397 -28.19 -14.79 -9.31
C PHE A 397 -28.50 -15.94 -8.32
N PHE A 398 -29.62 -16.61 -8.52
CA PHE A 398 -30.02 -17.81 -7.75
C PHE A 398 -30.02 -17.58 -6.24
N ASP A 399 -30.74 -16.55 -5.79
CA ASP A 399 -30.82 -16.17 -4.37
C ASP A 399 -29.41 -15.98 -3.74
N GLU A 400 -28.55 -15.21 -4.46
CA GLU A 400 -27.17 -14.87 -4.10
C GLU A 400 -26.17 -16.03 -4.13
N GLN A 401 -26.54 -17.22 -4.63
CA GLN A 401 -25.61 -18.33 -4.76
C GLN A 401 -24.50 -18.08 -5.79
N LEU A 402 -24.80 -17.33 -6.86
CA LEU A 402 -23.80 -16.97 -7.88
C LEU A 402 -23.69 -15.45 -7.96
N ALA A 403 -22.51 -14.91 -7.72
CA ALA A 403 -22.18 -13.52 -7.98
C ALA A 403 -21.23 -13.41 -9.17
N ILE A 404 -21.53 -12.50 -10.11
CA ILE A 404 -20.65 -12.16 -11.23
C ILE A 404 -20.26 -10.71 -11.05
N THR A 405 -18.95 -10.45 -11.05
CA THR A 405 -18.35 -9.12 -10.96
C THR A 405 -17.51 -8.85 -12.20
N ALA A 406 -17.81 -7.77 -12.91
CA ALA A 406 -16.95 -7.23 -13.98
C ALA A 406 -16.33 -5.93 -13.50
N SER A 407 -15.03 -5.82 -13.51
CA SER A 407 -14.30 -4.63 -13.10
C SER A 407 -13.30 -4.16 -14.15
N SER A 408 -13.00 -2.88 -14.16
CA SER A 408 -12.04 -2.29 -15.07
C SER A 408 -11.34 -1.10 -14.43
N ILE A 409 -10.07 -0.95 -14.76
CA ILE A 409 -9.23 0.20 -14.45
C ILE A 409 -8.75 0.76 -15.80
N PHE A 410 -9.02 2.02 -16.08
CA PHE A 410 -8.56 2.71 -17.29
C PHE A 410 -7.62 3.84 -16.89
N ASP A 411 -6.37 3.75 -17.34
CA ASP A 411 -5.45 4.88 -17.28
C ASP A 411 -5.96 5.98 -18.22
N ILE A 412 -6.12 7.19 -17.69
CA ILE A 412 -6.52 8.37 -18.44
C ILE A 412 -5.50 9.50 -18.27
N ASP A 413 -4.34 9.19 -17.72
CA ASP A 413 -3.25 10.14 -17.55
C ASP A 413 -2.46 10.23 -18.85
N ASN A 414 -3.01 10.99 -19.78
CA ASN A 414 -2.23 11.28 -20.97
C ASN A 414 -2.78 12.44 -21.80
N THR A 415 -2.15 13.59 -21.65
CA THR A 415 -2.48 14.79 -22.44
C THR A 415 -2.04 14.67 -23.89
N ASP A 416 -1.09 13.79 -24.23
CA ASP A 416 -0.45 13.69 -25.55
C ASP A 416 -0.83 12.42 -26.34
N TYR A 417 -1.63 11.53 -25.73
CA TYR A 417 -2.08 10.29 -26.35
C TYR A 417 -3.34 10.49 -27.18
N ASN A 418 -3.31 10.12 -28.46
CA ASN A 418 -4.42 10.29 -29.40
C ASN A 418 -5.48 9.17 -29.34
N GLY A 419 -5.44 8.30 -28.34
CA GLY A 419 -6.37 7.18 -28.13
C GLY A 419 -7.32 7.40 -26.94
N PRO A 420 -8.30 6.52 -26.74
CA PRO A 420 -9.26 6.63 -25.64
C PRO A 420 -8.65 6.29 -24.27
N SER A 421 -7.65 5.43 -24.22
CA SER A 421 -6.87 5.07 -23.03
C SER A 421 -5.57 4.39 -23.44
N PRO A 422 -4.42 4.80 -22.90
CA PRO A 422 -3.16 4.16 -23.18
C PRO A 422 -3.02 2.79 -22.51
N GLY A 423 -3.81 2.51 -21.46
CA GLY A 423 -3.74 1.23 -20.78
C GLY A 423 -4.97 0.91 -19.94
N SER A 424 -5.20 -0.38 -19.75
CA SER A 424 -6.36 -0.87 -19.01
C SER A 424 -6.09 -2.20 -18.32
N ILE A 425 -6.80 -2.42 -17.21
CA ILE A 425 -6.94 -3.71 -16.55
C ILE A 425 -8.43 -4.05 -16.56
N ILE A 426 -8.78 -5.21 -17.11
CA ILE A 426 -10.18 -5.67 -17.18
C ILE A 426 -10.23 -7.02 -16.48
N SER A 427 -11.13 -7.17 -15.51
CA SER A 427 -11.32 -8.40 -14.77
C SER A 427 -12.76 -8.86 -14.80
N LEU A 428 -12.96 -10.16 -14.89
CA LEU A 428 -14.26 -10.83 -14.75
C LEU A 428 -14.12 -11.93 -13.70
N GLU A 429 -14.97 -11.90 -12.70
CA GLU A 429 -14.98 -12.84 -11.59
C GLU A 429 -16.36 -13.46 -11.43
N ALA A 430 -16.40 -14.76 -11.15
CA ALA A 430 -17.60 -15.50 -10.81
C ALA A 430 -17.36 -16.24 -9.50
N SER A 431 -18.13 -15.90 -8.46
CA SER A 431 -18.12 -16.57 -7.15
C SER A 431 -19.38 -17.38 -6.96
N TYR A 432 -19.25 -18.65 -6.64
CA TYR A 432 -20.35 -19.57 -6.42
C TYR A 432 -20.31 -20.18 -5.02
N ALA A 433 -21.35 -19.92 -4.23
CA ALA A 433 -21.53 -20.51 -2.92
C ALA A 433 -21.97 -21.99 -3.07
N ILE A 434 -21.02 -22.92 -2.91
CA ILE A 434 -21.27 -24.36 -2.94
C ILE A 434 -22.09 -24.78 -1.71
N ALA A 435 -21.78 -24.17 -0.56
CA ALA A 435 -22.47 -24.30 0.72
C ALA A 435 -22.37 -22.96 1.46
N ASN A 436 -23.06 -22.82 2.61
CA ASN A 436 -23.04 -21.58 3.38
C ASN A 436 -21.63 -21.07 3.74
N ASP A 437 -20.71 -22.01 3.95
CA ASP A 437 -19.35 -21.71 4.40
C ASP A 437 -18.28 -22.05 3.35
N LEU A 438 -18.69 -22.49 2.14
CA LEU A 438 -17.80 -22.95 1.09
C LEU A 438 -18.09 -22.22 -0.22
N GLU A 439 -17.15 -21.45 -0.71
CA GLU A 439 -17.22 -20.67 -1.94
C GLU A 439 -16.14 -21.11 -2.94
N LEU A 440 -16.52 -21.20 -4.22
CA LEU A 440 -15.60 -21.35 -5.36
C LEU A 440 -15.59 -20.04 -6.13
N THR A 441 -14.42 -19.47 -6.34
CA THR A 441 -14.25 -18.30 -7.19
C THR A 441 -13.39 -18.63 -8.41
N ILE A 442 -13.78 -18.15 -9.57
CA ILE A 442 -13.01 -18.20 -10.81
C ILE A 442 -12.89 -16.78 -11.33
N GLY A 443 -11.67 -16.34 -11.60
CA GLY A 443 -11.36 -15.02 -12.08
C GLY A 443 -10.55 -15.03 -13.38
N TYR A 444 -10.76 -14.03 -14.20
CA TYR A 444 -9.99 -13.74 -15.42
C TYR A 444 -9.58 -12.28 -15.34
N THR A 445 -8.29 -11.99 -15.52
CA THR A 445 -7.75 -10.63 -15.58
C THR A 445 -6.90 -10.45 -16.82
N ASN A 446 -7.18 -9.39 -17.58
CA ASN A 446 -6.42 -9.01 -18.76
C ASN A 446 -5.88 -7.60 -18.60
N ILE A 447 -4.58 -7.44 -18.78
CA ILE A 447 -3.85 -6.16 -18.67
C ILE A 447 -3.33 -5.80 -20.04
N LYS A 448 -3.52 -4.55 -20.46
CA LYS A 448 -3.01 -4.01 -21.72
C LYS A 448 -2.42 -2.63 -21.51
N GLY A 449 -1.28 -2.38 -22.15
CA GLY A 449 -0.65 -1.07 -22.25
C GLY A 449 -0.16 -0.80 -23.66
N ASP A 450 -0.32 0.44 -24.14
CA ASP A 450 0.14 0.80 -25.50
C ASP A 450 1.60 1.26 -25.45
N LYS A 451 2.48 0.60 -26.20
CA LYS A 451 3.89 0.98 -26.40
C LYS A 451 4.08 2.39 -26.98
N LYS A 452 3.01 2.98 -27.58
CA LYS A 452 3.04 4.36 -28.06
C LYS A 452 2.84 5.39 -26.96
N HIS A 453 2.66 4.95 -25.71
CA HIS A 453 2.68 5.85 -24.56
C HIS A 453 4.02 6.62 -24.54
N PRO A 454 4.06 7.89 -24.08
CA PRO A 454 5.30 8.67 -23.98
C PRO A 454 6.42 7.99 -23.21
N GLN A 455 6.11 7.16 -22.22
CA GLN A 455 7.08 6.32 -21.48
C GLN A 455 7.58 5.11 -22.29
N GLY A 456 7.02 4.83 -23.49
CA GLY A 456 7.46 3.76 -24.35
C GLY A 456 7.36 2.37 -23.72
N GLU A 457 8.48 1.63 -23.76
CA GLU A 457 8.58 0.28 -23.17
C GLU A 457 8.55 0.29 -21.64
N ASP A 458 8.85 1.43 -21.00
CA ASP A 458 8.81 1.59 -19.54
C ASP A 458 7.41 1.91 -18.99
N TYR A 459 6.41 2.02 -19.87
CA TYR A 459 5.03 2.23 -19.47
C TYR A 459 4.52 1.09 -18.60
N ARG A 460 4.12 1.38 -17.39
CA ARG A 460 3.82 0.37 -16.36
C ARG A 460 2.78 -0.66 -16.78
N LEU A 461 1.67 -0.23 -17.37
CA LEU A 461 0.64 -1.16 -17.82
C LEU A 461 1.11 -2.05 -18.97
N HIS A 462 2.08 -1.57 -19.79
CA HIS A 462 2.72 -2.41 -20.79
C HIS A 462 3.63 -3.48 -20.14
N ILE A 463 4.47 -3.08 -19.19
CA ILE A 463 5.31 -4.02 -18.42
C ILE A 463 4.47 -5.08 -17.70
N MET A 464 3.27 -4.71 -17.26
CA MET A 464 2.35 -5.59 -16.54
C MET A 464 1.55 -6.55 -17.42
N GLU A 465 1.61 -6.47 -18.76
CA GLU A 465 0.79 -7.29 -19.65
C GLU A 465 0.95 -8.79 -19.39
N ASP A 466 2.18 -9.24 -19.06
CA ASP A 466 2.47 -10.64 -18.78
C ASP A 466 1.84 -11.16 -17.48
N PHE A 467 1.37 -10.27 -16.64
CA PHE A 467 0.58 -10.63 -15.44
C PHE A 467 -0.90 -10.89 -15.74
N SER A 468 -1.33 -10.81 -17.00
CA SER A 468 -2.67 -11.25 -17.39
C SER A 468 -2.85 -12.74 -17.03
N HIS A 469 -3.93 -13.06 -16.29
CA HIS A 469 -4.03 -14.37 -15.65
C HIS A 469 -5.46 -14.91 -15.54
N ILE A 470 -5.53 -16.20 -15.26
CA ILE A 470 -6.71 -16.87 -14.72
C ILE A 470 -6.41 -17.25 -13.29
N ARG A 471 -7.39 -17.07 -12.40
CA ARG A 471 -7.32 -17.57 -11.03
C ARG A 471 -8.50 -18.49 -10.71
N ALA A 472 -8.28 -19.38 -9.75
CA ALA A 472 -9.33 -20.18 -9.14
C ALA A 472 -9.01 -20.36 -7.66
N ASP A 473 -9.99 -20.18 -6.80
CA ASP A 473 -9.85 -20.39 -5.37
C ASP A 473 -11.09 -21.10 -4.77
N ILE A 474 -10.84 -21.91 -3.74
CA ILE A 474 -11.87 -22.56 -2.93
C ILE A 474 -11.65 -22.14 -1.49
N LYS A 475 -12.59 -21.35 -0.99
CA LYS A 475 -12.54 -20.76 0.35
C LYS A 475 -13.57 -21.38 1.27
N TYR A 476 -13.11 -21.90 2.40
CA TYR A 476 -13.94 -22.37 3.51
C TYR A 476 -13.86 -21.39 4.67
N SER A 477 -14.99 -20.81 5.06
CA SER A 477 -15.11 -19.87 6.19
C SER A 477 -15.69 -20.54 7.42
N PHE A 478 -15.26 -20.18 8.63
CA PHE A 478 -15.72 -20.77 9.90
C PHE A 478 -15.82 -19.73 11.03
#